data_71301537d27ab4b3345ef7d143ce04ca
#
_entry.id   71301537d27ab4b3345ef7d143ce04ca
#
_cell.length_a   1.000
_cell.length_b   1.000
_cell.length_c   1.000
_cell.angle_alpha   90.00
_cell.angle_beta   90.00
_cell.angle_gamma   90.00
#
_symmetry.space_group_name_H-M   'P 1'
#
loop_
_entity.id
_entity.type
_entity.pdbx_description
1 polymer ?
#
loop_
_entity_poly.entity_id
_entity_poly.type
_entity_poly.pdbx_seq_one_letter_code
_entity_poly.pdbx_strand_id
1 'polypeptide(L)'
;MPSSIPPLPNLTRYTDWALVPDGLHTKTQLDRQGLKPGSDPVGQVLYHGNCYAPLYEATAAVPKRRVSAAQRAVLDRARELQYQCRRCGVHEREPLGKGRFCDPCRYAMTMWEQHDQAQLLSRELVADPAAVLLVVDVEPDSLPEAQGVAVVGVRDRQVLYAAPAGEYGTPERGAVLDRLDALLAGRRVVEEPDHMGPNRRYPQALLRLPDSGPVVSGRDPLHPWAAHNSAANASVARIWAPWYAHTDYPYSTVPCLPGHGETVPWSRSLDVAADGQSMAGLLHRIADGTEPVWERAAWTLDGHGVGIEERSA
;
A
#
# COMPACT_ATOMS: atom_id res chain seq x y z
N MET A 1 -3.77 -4.30 -21.44
CA MET A 1 -4.32 -3.82 -22.73
C MET A 1 -3.32 -4.11 -23.82
N PRO A 2 -3.73 -4.67 -24.98
CA PRO A 2 -2.79 -4.82 -26.09
C PRO A 2 -2.37 -3.42 -26.56
N SER A 3 -1.07 -3.16 -26.61
CA SER A 3 -0.54 -1.93 -27.18
C SER A 3 -0.80 -1.95 -28.69
N SER A 4 -1.55 -0.99 -29.19
CA SER A 4 -1.68 -0.78 -30.64
C SER A 4 -0.57 0.17 -31.07
N ILE A 5 0.30 -0.28 -31.98
CA ILE A 5 1.23 0.60 -32.69
C ILE A 5 0.51 0.99 -33.98
N PRO A 6 0.10 2.27 -34.11
CA PRO A 6 -0.64 2.69 -35.29
C PRO A 6 0.23 2.55 -36.56
N PRO A 7 -0.39 2.28 -37.71
CA PRO A 7 0.34 2.19 -38.96
C PRO A 7 0.95 3.54 -39.33
N LEU A 8 2.17 3.49 -39.87
CA LEU A 8 2.80 4.67 -40.42
C LEU A 8 2.01 5.17 -41.64
N PRO A 9 1.79 6.48 -41.79
CA PRO A 9 1.11 7.03 -42.95
C PRO A 9 1.96 6.82 -44.22
N ASN A 10 1.28 6.68 -45.33
CA ASN A 10 1.89 6.63 -46.69
C ASN A 10 2.80 5.43 -46.99
N LEU A 11 2.76 4.36 -46.16
CA LEU A 11 3.50 3.13 -46.43
C LEU A 11 2.56 2.03 -46.90
N THR A 12 3.02 1.17 -47.80
CA THR A 12 2.31 -0.05 -48.20
C THR A 12 2.07 -0.93 -46.99
N ARG A 13 0.82 -1.40 -46.82
CA ARG A 13 0.39 -2.23 -45.70
C ARG A 13 0.20 -3.67 -46.13
N TYR A 14 0.87 -4.57 -45.47
CA TYR A 14 0.69 -6.01 -45.65
C TYR A 14 -0.05 -6.55 -44.43
N THR A 15 -1.14 -7.27 -44.67
CA THR A 15 -1.97 -7.87 -43.61
C THR A 15 -1.48 -9.25 -43.18
N ASP A 16 -0.62 -9.86 -43.98
CA ASP A 16 -0.03 -11.18 -43.74
C ASP A 16 1.43 -11.18 -44.17
N TRP A 17 2.25 -11.98 -43.51
CA TRP A 17 3.66 -12.20 -43.85
C TRP A 17 3.85 -12.83 -45.22
N ALA A 18 2.92 -13.67 -45.66
CA ALA A 18 2.97 -14.31 -46.99
C ALA A 18 2.83 -13.29 -48.13
N LEU A 19 2.31 -12.08 -47.86
CA LEU A 19 2.16 -11.01 -48.84
C LEU A 19 3.35 -10.06 -48.87
N VAL A 20 4.30 -10.21 -47.94
CA VAL A 20 5.49 -9.37 -47.88
C VAL A 20 6.47 -9.80 -48.99
N PRO A 21 6.89 -8.92 -49.90
CA PRO A 21 7.84 -9.22 -50.93
C PRO A 21 9.18 -9.73 -50.37
N ASP A 22 9.78 -10.65 -51.06
CA ASP A 22 11.13 -11.10 -50.79
C ASP A 22 12.10 -9.90 -50.76
N GLY A 23 13.01 -9.89 -49.79
CA GLY A 23 13.96 -8.80 -49.60
C GLY A 23 13.49 -7.65 -48.74
N LEU A 24 12.23 -7.66 -48.25
CA LEU A 24 11.77 -6.74 -47.21
C LEU A 24 11.86 -7.40 -45.83
N HIS A 25 12.58 -6.78 -44.94
CA HIS A 25 12.84 -7.28 -43.60
C HIS A 25 12.44 -6.28 -42.53
N THR A 26 11.95 -6.78 -41.40
CA THR A 26 11.78 -5.95 -40.19
C THR A 26 13.13 -5.66 -39.55
N LYS A 27 13.18 -4.64 -38.70
CA LYS A 27 14.40 -4.33 -37.93
C LYS A 27 14.91 -5.55 -37.13
N THR A 28 13.99 -6.38 -36.57
CA THR A 28 14.37 -7.60 -35.82
C THR A 28 14.99 -8.66 -36.73
N GLN A 29 14.49 -8.82 -37.95
CA GLN A 29 15.06 -9.77 -38.91
C GLN A 29 16.46 -9.33 -39.39
N LEU A 30 16.61 -8.03 -39.70
CA LEU A 30 17.94 -7.46 -40.02
C LEU A 30 18.90 -7.61 -38.84
N ASP A 31 18.39 -7.39 -37.62
CA ASP A 31 19.17 -7.52 -36.38
C ASP A 31 19.78 -8.91 -36.22
N ARG A 32 19.01 -9.96 -36.50
CA ARG A 32 19.49 -11.36 -36.48
C ARG A 32 20.56 -11.65 -37.50
N GLN A 33 20.60 -10.89 -38.58
CA GLN A 33 21.62 -10.96 -39.62
C GLN A 33 22.86 -10.07 -39.34
N GLY A 34 22.88 -9.37 -38.18
CA GLY A 34 23.95 -8.41 -37.87
C GLY A 34 23.87 -7.11 -38.66
N LEU A 35 22.70 -6.83 -39.25
CA LEU A 35 22.44 -5.65 -40.06
C LEU A 35 21.51 -4.67 -39.30
N LYS A 36 21.47 -3.43 -39.75
CA LYS A 36 20.50 -2.40 -39.35
C LYS A 36 19.94 -1.72 -40.59
N PRO A 37 18.74 -1.14 -40.51
CA PRO A 37 18.22 -0.33 -41.61
C PRO A 37 19.19 0.75 -42.04
N GLY A 38 19.38 0.88 -43.34
CA GLY A 38 20.21 1.92 -43.96
C GLY A 38 19.37 2.98 -44.69
N SER A 39 18.05 2.79 -44.78
CA SER A 39 17.09 3.69 -45.41
C SER A 39 15.83 3.79 -44.53
N ASP A 40 14.93 4.70 -44.95
CA ASP A 40 13.58 4.77 -44.35
C ASP A 40 12.77 3.50 -44.71
N PRO A 41 11.73 3.18 -43.89
CA PRO A 41 10.88 2.02 -44.17
C PRO A 41 10.08 2.22 -45.47
N VAL A 42 9.98 1.16 -46.27
CA VAL A 42 9.25 1.15 -47.55
C VAL A 42 7.87 0.47 -47.46
N GLY A 43 7.62 -0.21 -46.38
CA GLY A 43 6.35 -0.88 -46.11
C GLY A 43 6.18 -1.18 -44.65
N GLN A 44 5.05 -1.82 -44.31
CA GLN A 44 4.75 -2.26 -42.95
C GLN A 44 3.89 -3.50 -42.97
N VAL A 45 4.11 -4.41 -42.02
CA VAL A 45 3.35 -5.67 -41.92
C VAL A 45 2.64 -5.77 -40.57
N LEU A 46 1.41 -6.25 -40.60
CA LEU A 46 0.65 -6.59 -39.40
C LEU A 46 1.26 -7.85 -38.76
N TYR A 47 1.64 -7.77 -37.49
CA TYR A 47 2.31 -8.90 -36.83
C TYR A 47 1.63 -9.36 -35.53
N HIS A 48 0.89 -8.51 -34.87
CA HIS A 48 0.24 -8.89 -33.62
C HIS A 48 -0.97 -7.99 -33.35
N GLY A 49 -2.16 -8.55 -33.46
CA GLY A 49 -3.40 -7.76 -33.29
C GLY A 49 -3.43 -6.56 -34.24
N ASN A 50 -3.36 -5.36 -33.69
CA ASN A 50 -3.34 -4.10 -34.46
C ASN A 50 -1.95 -3.45 -34.56
N CYS A 51 -0.88 -4.22 -34.33
CA CYS A 51 0.49 -3.71 -34.37
C CYS A 51 1.13 -3.91 -35.74
N TYR A 52 1.64 -2.84 -36.33
CA TYR A 52 2.37 -2.86 -37.60
C TYR A 52 3.88 -2.73 -37.35
N ALA A 53 4.66 -3.62 -37.98
CA ALA A 53 6.11 -3.55 -37.97
C ALA A 53 6.60 -2.93 -39.27
N PRO A 54 7.47 -1.89 -39.22
CA PRO A 54 8.09 -1.31 -40.41
C PRO A 54 8.98 -2.33 -41.14
N LEU A 55 8.93 -2.28 -42.48
CA LEU A 55 9.72 -3.10 -43.38
C LEU A 55 10.75 -2.26 -44.09
N TYR A 56 11.96 -2.78 -44.24
CA TYR A 56 13.10 -2.14 -44.81
C TYR A 56 13.69 -3.02 -45.91
N GLU A 57 14.26 -2.43 -46.94
CA GLU A 57 14.95 -3.17 -47.97
C GLU A 57 16.26 -3.80 -47.45
N ALA A 58 16.40 -5.10 -47.63
CA ALA A 58 17.62 -5.84 -47.21
C ALA A 58 18.86 -5.36 -47.97
N THR A 59 18.69 -4.97 -49.25
CA THR A 59 19.77 -4.44 -50.10
C THR A 59 20.31 -3.09 -49.63
N ALA A 60 19.48 -2.29 -48.95
CA ALA A 60 19.89 -1.02 -48.38
C ALA A 60 20.40 -1.16 -46.94
N ALA A 61 20.32 -2.36 -46.35
CA ALA A 61 20.74 -2.59 -44.97
C ALA A 61 22.27 -2.48 -44.83
N VAL A 62 22.72 -1.89 -43.74
CA VAL A 62 24.14 -1.71 -43.45
C VAL A 62 24.58 -2.54 -42.25
N PRO A 63 25.83 -3.00 -42.21
CA PRO A 63 26.33 -3.73 -41.06
C PRO A 63 26.24 -2.96 -39.78
N LYS A 64 25.83 -3.62 -38.69
CA LYS A 64 25.88 -3.04 -37.37
C LYS A 64 27.32 -2.74 -36.96
N ARG A 65 27.54 -1.59 -36.40
CA ARG A 65 28.83 -1.26 -35.79
C ARG A 65 29.13 -2.29 -34.70
N ARG A 66 30.29 -2.91 -34.77
CA ARG A 66 30.76 -3.82 -33.72
C ARG A 66 30.90 -3.04 -32.42
N VAL A 67 30.37 -3.63 -31.34
CA VAL A 67 30.53 -3.10 -29.99
C VAL A 67 32.03 -3.14 -29.64
N SER A 68 32.59 -2.02 -29.22
CA SER A 68 33.98 -1.95 -28.78
C SER A 68 34.20 -2.79 -27.52
N ALA A 69 35.45 -3.18 -27.24
CA ALA A 69 35.77 -3.89 -26.01
C ALA A 69 35.37 -3.12 -24.76
N ALA A 70 35.58 -1.80 -24.78
CA ALA A 70 35.15 -0.92 -23.65
C ALA A 70 33.61 -0.89 -23.47
N GLN A 71 32.87 -0.79 -24.59
CA GLN A 71 31.40 -0.85 -24.51
C GLN A 71 30.91 -2.21 -24.01
N ARG A 72 31.56 -3.30 -24.42
CA ARG A 72 31.21 -4.65 -23.93
C ARG A 72 31.46 -4.76 -22.45
N ALA A 73 32.60 -4.31 -21.95
CA ALA A 73 32.93 -4.32 -20.52
C ALA A 73 31.92 -3.52 -19.70
N VAL A 74 31.46 -2.37 -20.20
CA VAL A 74 30.42 -1.58 -19.54
C VAL A 74 29.07 -2.32 -19.48
N LEU A 75 28.67 -2.96 -20.58
CA LEU A 75 27.46 -3.76 -20.65
C LEU A 75 27.51 -4.97 -19.72
N ASP A 76 28.65 -5.66 -19.68
CA ASP A 76 28.86 -6.81 -18.82
C ASP A 76 28.82 -6.38 -17.34
N ARG A 77 29.47 -5.26 -17.02
CA ARG A 77 29.39 -4.68 -15.66
C ARG A 77 27.94 -4.27 -15.31
N ALA A 78 27.21 -3.67 -16.23
CA ALA A 78 25.81 -3.31 -16.01
C ALA A 78 24.92 -4.55 -15.76
N ARG A 79 25.18 -5.66 -16.47
CA ARG A 79 24.49 -6.94 -16.25
C ARG A 79 24.83 -7.51 -14.87
N GLU A 80 26.10 -7.55 -14.53
CA GLU A 80 26.56 -8.02 -13.21
C GLU A 80 25.91 -7.25 -12.07
N LEU A 81 25.82 -5.92 -12.20
CA LEU A 81 25.17 -5.06 -11.21
C LEU A 81 23.67 -5.36 -11.03
N GLN A 82 23.00 -6.01 -11.99
CA GLN A 82 21.60 -6.40 -11.81
C GLN A 82 21.42 -7.50 -10.77
N TYR A 83 22.46 -8.25 -10.46
CA TYR A 83 22.46 -9.31 -9.44
C TYR A 83 22.94 -8.81 -8.08
N GLN A 84 23.53 -7.63 -8.00
CA GLN A 84 24.11 -7.09 -6.77
C GLN A 84 23.13 -6.12 -6.09
N CYS A 85 22.80 -6.41 -4.82
CA CYS A 85 21.98 -5.53 -4.02
C CYS A 85 22.66 -4.17 -3.82
N ARG A 86 21.95 -3.11 -4.17
CA ARG A 86 22.46 -1.73 -4.04
C ARG A 86 22.69 -1.30 -2.59
N ARG A 87 21.99 -1.91 -1.61
CA ARG A 87 22.06 -1.52 -0.21
C ARG A 87 23.10 -2.35 0.56
N CYS A 88 23.00 -3.67 0.55
CA CYS A 88 23.87 -4.54 1.34
C CYS A 88 25.02 -5.18 0.54
N GLY A 89 25.04 -5.03 -0.79
CA GLY A 89 26.08 -5.58 -1.65
C GLY A 89 25.96 -7.07 -1.94
N VAL A 90 25.01 -7.79 -1.33
CA VAL A 90 24.84 -9.23 -1.58
C VAL A 90 24.59 -9.48 -3.07
N HIS A 91 25.15 -10.58 -3.57
CA HIS A 91 24.96 -11.03 -4.94
C HIS A 91 23.94 -12.18 -4.97
N GLU A 92 22.84 -11.96 -5.67
CA GLU A 92 21.76 -12.93 -5.82
C GLU A 92 21.95 -13.80 -7.06
N ARG A 93 21.28 -14.94 -7.09
CA ARG A 93 21.31 -15.87 -8.23
C ARG A 93 20.45 -15.39 -9.40
N GLU A 94 19.44 -14.60 -9.11
CA GLU A 94 18.52 -14.04 -10.10
C GLU A 94 18.67 -12.52 -10.16
N PRO A 95 18.38 -11.90 -11.32
CA PRO A 95 18.43 -10.45 -11.43
C PRO A 95 17.47 -9.79 -10.45
N LEU A 96 17.99 -8.85 -9.68
CA LEU A 96 17.17 -8.02 -8.81
C LEU A 96 16.30 -7.09 -9.66
N GLY A 97 15.03 -7.00 -9.30
CA GLY A 97 14.07 -6.16 -10.02
C GLY A 97 14.43 -4.66 -10.00
N LYS A 98 13.48 -3.84 -10.39
CA LYS A 98 13.60 -2.37 -10.38
C LYS A 98 14.07 -1.89 -9.01
N GLY A 99 15.14 -1.10 -8.97
CA GLY A 99 15.76 -0.60 -7.74
C GLY A 99 16.95 -1.41 -7.25
N ARG A 100 17.10 -2.67 -7.66
CA ARG A 100 18.21 -3.59 -7.30
C ARG A 100 18.37 -3.77 -5.79
N PHE A 101 17.29 -4.12 -5.11
CA PHE A 101 17.32 -4.50 -3.71
C PHE A 101 16.98 -5.98 -3.56
N CYS A 102 17.74 -6.73 -2.78
CA CYS A 102 17.36 -8.06 -2.35
C CYS A 102 16.08 -7.98 -1.49
N ASP A 103 15.35 -9.10 -1.36
CA ASP A 103 14.08 -9.10 -0.66
C ASP A 103 14.18 -8.60 0.79
N PRO A 104 15.20 -9.02 1.57
CA PRO A 104 15.39 -8.47 2.89
C PRO A 104 15.58 -6.96 2.92
N CYS A 105 16.39 -6.39 2.03
CA CYS A 105 16.59 -4.95 1.99
C CYS A 105 15.34 -4.18 1.55
N ARG A 106 14.56 -4.75 0.63
CA ARG A 106 13.29 -4.19 0.19
C ARG A 106 12.29 -4.14 1.33
N TYR A 107 12.18 -5.25 2.07
CA TYR A 107 11.35 -5.34 3.26
C TYR A 107 11.71 -4.25 4.28
N ALA A 108 12.99 -4.19 4.69
CA ALA A 108 13.45 -3.21 5.66
C ALA A 108 13.16 -1.75 5.21
N MET A 109 13.40 -1.44 3.94
CA MET A 109 13.11 -0.11 3.41
C MET A 109 11.61 0.22 3.44
N THR A 110 10.76 -0.74 3.06
CA THR A 110 9.31 -0.58 3.11
C THR A 110 8.81 -0.39 4.54
N MET A 111 9.33 -1.16 5.48
CA MET A 111 8.97 -1.02 6.90
C MET A 111 9.37 0.35 7.47
N TRP A 112 10.57 0.83 7.13
CA TRP A 112 11.00 2.17 7.55
C TRP A 112 10.15 3.28 6.94
N GLU A 113 9.81 3.18 5.67
CA GLU A 113 8.93 4.14 5.01
C GLU A 113 7.55 4.18 5.67
N GLN A 114 6.98 3.02 5.97
CA GLN A 114 5.69 2.93 6.66
C GLN A 114 5.75 3.47 8.10
N HIS A 115 6.85 3.20 8.80
CA HIS A 115 7.11 3.75 10.13
C HIS A 115 7.14 5.28 10.10
N ASP A 116 7.90 5.87 9.17
CA ASP A 116 8.01 7.32 9.03
C ASP A 116 6.66 7.96 8.67
N GLN A 117 5.88 7.31 7.78
CA GLN A 117 4.53 7.77 7.40
C GLN A 117 3.56 7.71 8.59
N ALA A 118 3.61 6.63 9.38
CA ALA A 118 2.76 6.48 10.56
C ALA A 118 3.12 7.52 11.64
N GLN A 119 4.41 7.80 11.84
CA GLN A 119 4.85 8.84 12.75
C GLN A 119 4.38 10.24 12.30
N LEU A 120 4.51 10.54 11.02
CA LEU A 120 4.02 11.80 10.46
C LEU A 120 2.52 11.95 10.67
N LEU A 121 1.75 10.92 10.35
CA LEU A 121 0.29 10.91 10.55
C LEU A 121 -0.09 11.09 12.02
N SER A 122 0.64 10.44 12.95
CA SER A 122 0.40 10.61 14.39
C SER A 122 0.67 12.05 14.83
N ARG A 123 1.73 12.68 14.34
CA ARG A 123 2.02 14.10 14.63
C ARG A 123 0.91 15.02 14.12
N GLU A 124 0.40 14.77 12.93
CA GLU A 124 -0.73 15.52 12.38
C GLU A 124 -1.99 15.37 13.22
N LEU A 125 -2.32 14.14 13.66
CA LEU A 125 -3.50 13.87 14.49
C LEU A 125 -3.37 14.50 15.88
N VAL A 126 -2.21 14.43 16.52
CA VAL A 126 -1.96 15.04 17.83
C VAL A 126 -1.99 16.57 17.74
N ALA A 127 -1.55 17.15 16.63
CA ALA A 127 -1.59 18.59 16.42
C ALA A 127 -3.01 19.11 16.11
N ASP A 128 -3.87 18.27 15.54
CA ASP A 128 -5.22 18.66 15.13
C ASP A 128 -6.20 18.72 16.32
N PRO A 129 -6.74 19.91 16.69
CA PRO A 129 -7.68 20.04 17.79
C PRO A 129 -9.05 19.41 17.47
N ALA A 130 -9.34 19.13 16.21
CA ALA A 130 -10.58 18.46 15.81
C ALA A 130 -10.46 16.94 15.73
N ALA A 131 -9.24 16.37 15.88
CA ALA A 131 -9.05 14.93 15.85
C ALA A 131 -9.60 14.28 17.12
N VAL A 132 -10.43 13.25 16.92
CA VAL A 132 -11.02 12.46 18.00
C VAL A 132 -10.88 10.98 17.71
N LEU A 133 -10.74 10.19 18.76
CA LEU A 133 -10.83 8.73 18.74
C LEU A 133 -12.27 8.32 19.01
N LEU A 134 -12.81 7.47 18.16
CA LEU A 134 -14.03 6.72 18.40
C LEU A 134 -13.65 5.30 18.81
N VAL A 135 -14.05 4.91 20.01
CA VAL A 135 -13.84 3.57 20.54
C VAL A 135 -15.21 2.91 20.74
N VAL A 136 -15.30 1.68 20.26
CA VAL A 136 -16.54 0.89 20.35
C VAL A 136 -16.18 -0.47 20.94
N ASP A 137 -16.78 -0.80 22.08
CA ASP A 137 -16.68 -2.12 22.65
C ASP A 137 -17.66 -3.06 21.94
N VAL A 138 -17.11 -4.09 21.30
CA VAL A 138 -17.87 -5.08 20.54
C VAL A 138 -17.57 -6.45 21.11
N GLU A 139 -18.62 -7.17 21.50
CA GLU A 139 -18.46 -8.55 21.97
C GLU A 139 -18.06 -9.47 20.81
N PRO A 140 -16.91 -10.19 20.94
CA PRO A 140 -16.33 -10.93 19.81
C PRO A 140 -17.18 -12.11 19.30
N ASP A 141 -18.02 -12.69 20.15
CA ASP A 141 -18.73 -13.96 19.89
C ASP A 141 -20.21 -13.80 19.52
N SER A 142 -20.71 -12.57 19.50
CA SER A 142 -22.09 -12.26 19.08
C SER A 142 -22.10 -11.57 17.71
N LEU A 143 -23.30 -11.40 17.13
CA LEU A 143 -23.50 -10.38 16.10
C LEU A 143 -22.89 -9.07 16.63
N PRO A 144 -22.16 -8.29 15.82
CA PRO A 144 -21.37 -7.16 16.32
C PRO A 144 -22.27 -6.07 16.92
N GLU A 145 -22.68 -6.31 18.16
CA GLU A 145 -23.41 -5.34 18.96
C GLU A 145 -22.42 -4.56 19.80
N ALA A 146 -22.44 -3.24 19.65
CA ALA A 146 -21.68 -2.38 20.52
C ALA A 146 -22.26 -2.44 21.94
N GLN A 147 -21.45 -2.77 22.92
CA GLN A 147 -21.79 -2.74 24.33
C GLN A 147 -21.59 -1.35 24.93
N GLY A 148 -20.55 -0.67 24.46
CA GLY A 148 -20.18 0.66 24.89
C GLY A 148 -19.53 1.48 23.80
N VAL A 149 -19.59 2.80 23.94
CA VAL A 149 -18.94 3.74 23.02
C VAL A 149 -18.24 4.85 23.79
N ALA A 150 -17.08 5.29 23.30
CA ALA A 150 -16.41 6.49 23.79
C ALA A 150 -15.89 7.35 22.66
N VAL A 151 -15.86 8.66 22.89
CA VAL A 151 -15.18 9.65 22.04
C VAL A 151 -14.14 10.35 22.89
N VAL A 152 -12.88 10.27 22.46
CA VAL A 152 -11.74 10.84 23.20
C VAL A 152 -10.99 11.80 22.29
N GLY A 153 -10.67 13.00 22.78
CA GLY A 153 -9.82 13.94 22.06
C GLY A 153 -8.42 13.36 21.87
N VAL A 154 -7.90 13.36 20.65
CA VAL A 154 -6.55 12.86 20.40
C VAL A 154 -5.49 13.75 21.07
N ARG A 155 -5.65 15.07 20.93
CA ARG A 155 -4.67 16.05 21.40
C ARG A 155 -4.52 16.12 22.92
N ASP A 156 -5.62 16.18 23.64
CA ASP A 156 -5.68 16.41 25.09
C ASP A 156 -6.00 15.16 25.90
N ARG A 157 -6.35 14.07 25.22
CA ARG A 157 -6.78 12.80 25.80
C ARG A 157 -8.02 12.92 26.71
N GLN A 158 -8.81 13.98 26.52
CA GLN A 158 -10.04 14.16 27.28
C GLN A 158 -11.16 13.28 26.75
N VAL A 159 -11.89 12.66 27.65
CA VAL A 159 -13.11 11.93 27.30
C VAL A 159 -14.22 12.97 27.07
N LEU A 160 -14.63 13.08 25.80
CA LEU A 160 -15.71 13.99 25.39
C LEU A 160 -17.07 13.36 25.57
N TYR A 161 -17.12 12.04 25.48
CA TYR A 161 -18.33 11.25 25.66
C TYR A 161 -17.98 9.80 25.96
N ALA A 162 -18.74 9.16 26.85
CA ALA A 162 -18.72 7.72 27.05
C ALA A 162 -20.08 7.27 27.53
N ALA A 163 -20.62 6.19 26.98
CA ALA A 163 -21.90 5.63 27.38
C ALA A 163 -22.04 4.16 26.96
N PRO A 164 -22.91 3.39 27.64
CA PRO A 164 -23.43 2.14 27.08
C PRO A 164 -24.08 2.41 25.72
N ALA A 165 -23.90 1.49 24.76
CA ALA A 165 -24.48 1.70 23.43
C ALA A 165 -25.99 1.53 23.36
N GLY A 166 -26.57 0.84 24.32
CA GLY A 166 -27.98 0.47 24.34
C GLY A 166 -28.34 -0.69 23.41
N GLU A 167 -29.48 -1.32 23.61
CA GLU A 167 -29.94 -2.42 22.77
C GLU A 167 -30.51 -1.92 21.43
N TYR A 168 -30.45 -2.77 20.42
CA TYR A 168 -30.99 -2.47 19.09
C TYR A 168 -32.48 -2.09 19.15
N GLY A 169 -32.84 -1.05 18.43
CA GLY A 169 -34.22 -0.58 18.30
C GLY A 169 -34.77 0.16 19.52
N THR A 170 -33.95 0.41 20.56
CA THR A 170 -34.35 1.15 21.72
C THR A 170 -34.16 2.67 21.57
N PRO A 171 -34.99 3.51 22.24
CA PRO A 171 -34.79 4.95 22.26
C PRO A 171 -33.43 5.36 22.84
N GLU A 172 -32.92 4.61 23.81
CA GLU A 172 -31.63 4.82 24.46
C GLU A 172 -30.49 4.74 23.45
N ARG A 173 -30.49 3.68 22.62
CA ARG A 173 -29.52 3.56 21.52
C ARG A 173 -29.65 4.71 20.52
N GLY A 174 -30.88 5.08 20.17
CA GLY A 174 -31.12 6.22 19.29
C GLY A 174 -30.47 7.50 19.82
N ALA A 175 -30.65 7.79 21.11
CA ALA A 175 -30.08 8.97 21.76
C ALA A 175 -28.54 8.94 21.79
N VAL A 176 -27.93 7.77 22.03
CA VAL A 176 -26.47 7.58 21.97
C VAL A 176 -25.96 7.90 20.57
N LEU A 177 -26.58 7.33 19.53
CA LEU A 177 -26.15 7.55 18.13
C LEU A 177 -26.35 9.00 17.69
N ASP A 178 -27.45 9.66 18.08
CA ASP A 178 -27.66 11.09 17.82
C ASP A 178 -26.58 11.95 18.49
N ARG A 179 -26.16 11.57 19.68
CA ARG A 179 -25.07 12.25 20.38
C ARG A 179 -23.74 12.06 19.72
N LEU A 180 -23.46 10.83 19.24
CA LEU A 180 -22.26 10.54 18.47
C LEU A 180 -22.23 11.34 17.16
N ASP A 181 -23.32 11.33 16.39
CA ASP A 181 -23.42 12.09 15.15
C ASP A 181 -23.13 13.58 15.38
N ALA A 182 -23.67 14.17 16.42
CA ALA A 182 -23.44 15.56 16.79
C ALA A 182 -22.00 15.84 17.21
N LEU A 183 -21.38 14.91 17.94
CA LEU A 183 -19.98 15.06 18.37
C LEU A 183 -18.97 14.85 17.25
N LEU A 184 -19.25 13.94 16.33
CA LEU A 184 -18.32 13.56 15.28
C LEU A 184 -18.46 14.44 14.03
N ALA A 185 -19.54 15.21 13.92
CA ALA A 185 -19.77 16.11 12.79
C ALA A 185 -18.62 17.11 12.62
N GLY A 186 -18.03 17.12 11.43
CA GLY A 186 -16.94 18.04 11.07
C GLY A 186 -15.59 17.75 11.76
N ARG A 187 -15.49 16.65 12.51
CA ARG A 187 -14.24 16.22 13.17
C ARG A 187 -13.50 15.20 12.33
N ARG A 188 -12.19 15.15 12.53
CA ARG A 188 -11.34 14.07 12.00
C ARG A 188 -11.43 12.88 12.96
N VAL A 189 -12.13 11.84 12.56
CA VAL A 189 -12.36 10.66 13.39
C VAL A 189 -11.27 9.61 13.13
N VAL A 190 -10.64 9.16 14.19
CA VAL A 190 -9.72 8.02 14.20
C VAL A 190 -10.47 6.86 14.84
N GLU A 191 -10.49 5.73 14.16
CA GLU A 191 -11.15 4.54 14.65
C GLU A 191 -10.16 3.61 15.38
N GLU A 192 -10.67 2.81 16.30
CA GLU A 192 -9.95 1.64 16.79
C GLU A 192 -9.72 0.65 15.65
N PRO A 193 -8.75 -0.27 15.78
CA PRO A 193 -8.53 -1.29 14.79
C PRO A 193 -9.72 -2.21 14.58
N ASP A 194 -10.00 -2.51 13.32
CA ASP A 194 -10.88 -3.60 12.93
C ASP A 194 -10.12 -4.94 13.13
N HIS A 195 -10.33 -5.58 14.27
CA HIS A 195 -9.71 -6.88 14.57
C HIS A 195 -10.29 -8.06 13.80
N MET A 196 -11.33 -7.82 13.02
CA MET A 196 -12.14 -8.88 12.43
C MET A 196 -11.99 -8.99 10.91
N GLY A 197 -11.01 -8.29 10.34
CA GLY A 197 -10.75 -8.30 8.89
C GLY A 197 -11.48 -7.18 8.14
N PRO A 198 -11.22 -7.07 6.82
CA PRO A 198 -11.60 -5.90 6.02
C PRO A 198 -13.12 -5.65 5.88
N ASN A 199 -13.95 -6.57 6.35
CA ASN A 199 -15.40 -6.53 6.20
C ASN A 199 -16.18 -6.24 7.48
N ARG A 200 -15.54 -6.16 8.65
CA ARG A 200 -16.19 -5.87 9.90
C ARG A 200 -15.80 -4.49 10.39
N ARG A 201 -16.65 -3.55 10.11
CA ARG A 201 -16.45 -2.14 10.43
C ARG A 201 -17.35 -1.72 11.59
N TYR A 202 -16.89 -0.81 12.41
CA TYR A 202 -17.69 -0.13 13.43
C TYR A 202 -19.08 0.35 12.95
N PRO A 203 -19.28 0.81 11.70
CA PRO A 203 -20.60 1.11 11.21
C PRO A 203 -21.64 0.02 11.45
N GLN A 204 -21.23 -1.26 11.37
CA GLN A 204 -22.16 -2.38 11.63
C GLN A 204 -22.55 -2.50 13.10
N ALA A 205 -21.59 -2.28 14.00
CA ALA A 205 -21.86 -2.31 15.43
C ALA A 205 -22.72 -1.13 15.91
N LEU A 206 -22.74 -0.03 15.15
CA LEU A 206 -23.47 1.20 15.47
C LEU A 206 -24.73 1.41 14.60
N LEU A 207 -25.24 0.38 13.94
CA LEU A 207 -26.51 0.49 13.20
C LEU A 207 -27.68 0.86 14.09
N ARG A 208 -28.58 1.72 13.58
CA ARG A 208 -29.77 2.15 14.29
C ARG A 208 -30.88 1.10 14.33
N LEU A 209 -30.95 0.28 13.27
CA LEU A 209 -31.99 -0.73 13.09
C LEU A 209 -31.37 -2.06 12.64
N PRO A 210 -31.87 -3.21 13.18
CA PRO A 210 -31.37 -4.52 12.81
C PRO A 210 -31.61 -4.90 11.34
N ASP A 211 -32.62 -4.31 10.70
CA ASP A 211 -33.07 -4.65 9.35
C ASP A 211 -32.52 -3.74 8.24
N SER A 212 -31.51 -2.94 8.51
CA SER A 212 -30.97 -2.02 7.51
C SER A 212 -30.19 -2.72 6.36
N GLY A 213 -30.30 -4.04 6.25
CA GLY A 213 -29.72 -4.83 5.17
C GLY A 213 -28.17 -4.90 5.22
N PRO A 214 -27.55 -5.67 4.32
CA PRO A 214 -26.10 -5.70 4.25
C PRO A 214 -25.60 -4.31 3.88
N VAL A 215 -24.70 -3.77 4.73
CA VAL A 215 -24.01 -2.49 4.47
C VAL A 215 -23.28 -2.60 3.13
N VAL A 216 -23.89 -2.06 2.09
CA VAL A 216 -23.31 -2.06 0.76
C VAL A 216 -22.23 -0.97 0.73
N SER A 217 -20.99 -1.41 0.81
CA SER A 217 -19.79 -0.66 0.42
C SER A 217 -19.70 0.80 0.93
N GLY A 218 -19.45 0.99 2.22
CA GLY A 218 -18.84 2.22 2.73
C GLY A 218 -19.67 3.51 2.65
N ARG A 219 -20.94 3.44 2.34
CA ARG A 219 -21.86 4.57 2.32
C ARG A 219 -23.13 4.23 3.12
N ASP A 220 -22.99 4.19 4.44
CA ASP A 220 -24.15 4.15 5.29
C ASP A 220 -24.70 5.58 5.43
N PRO A 221 -25.87 5.90 4.89
CA PRO A 221 -26.48 7.22 5.05
C PRO A 221 -26.85 7.54 6.50
N LEU A 222 -26.82 6.54 7.40
CA LEU A 222 -27.12 6.71 8.81
C LEU A 222 -25.92 7.24 9.63
N HIS A 223 -24.72 7.23 9.06
CA HIS A 223 -23.50 7.72 9.70
C HIS A 223 -22.75 8.66 8.76
N PRO A 224 -23.19 9.92 8.60
CA PRO A 224 -22.59 10.88 7.69
C PRO A 224 -21.10 11.14 7.98
N TRP A 225 -20.65 10.99 9.22
CA TRP A 225 -19.24 11.09 9.59
C TRP A 225 -18.36 9.94 9.02
N ALA A 226 -18.92 8.73 8.90
CA ALA A 226 -18.18 7.57 8.33
C ALA A 226 -17.83 7.78 6.85
N ALA A 227 -18.69 8.49 6.10
CA ALA A 227 -18.45 8.80 4.69
C ALA A 227 -17.27 9.75 4.49
N HIS A 228 -17.00 10.64 5.44
CA HIS A 228 -15.86 11.58 5.37
C HIS A 228 -14.53 10.94 5.78
N ASN A 229 -14.58 9.89 6.61
CA ASN A 229 -13.38 9.22 7.11
C ASN A 229 -12.87 8.07 6.25
N SER A 230 -13.69 7.55 5.36
CA SER A 230 -13.24 6.49 4.43
C SER A 230 -12.04 6.88 3.56
N ALA A 231 -11.80 8.17 3.38
CA ALA A 231 -10.65 8.71 2.67
C ALA A 231 -9.38 8.81 3.55
N ALA A 232 -9.52 8.90 4.86
CA ALA A 232 -8.38 9.14 5.75
C ALA A 232 -7.72 7.86 6.27
N ASN A 233 -8.40 6.69 6.21
CA ASN A 233 -7.90 5.40 6.69
C ASN A 233 -7.14 5.47 8.03
N ALA A 234 -7.47 6.45 8.86
CA ALA A 234 -6.81 6.66 10.14
C ALA A 234 -7.41 5.67 11.14
N SER A 235 -6.71 4.57 11.37
CA SER A 235 -6.99 3.69 12.51
C SER A 235 -5.74 3.58 13.36
N VAL A 236 -5.94 3.44 14.67
CA VAL A 236 -4.85 3.29 15.63
C VAL A 236 -3.99 2.09 15.29
N ALA A 237 -4.60 0.97 14.91
CA ALA A 237 -3.85 -0.23 14.56
C ALA A 237 -3.01 -0.08 13.31
N ARG A 238 -3.52 0.56 12.27
CA ARG A 238 -2.74 0.80 11.04
C ARG A 238 -1.58 1.75 11.28
N ILE A 239 -1.75 2.71 12.20
CA ILE A 239 -0.68 3.60 12.62
C ILE A 239 0.36 2.84 13.45
N TRP A 240 -0.08 1.95 14.34
CA TRP A 240 0.80 1.18 15.20
C TRP A 240 1.45 -0.03 14.51
N ALA A 241 0.80 -0.65 13.52
CA ALA A 241 1.30 -1.84 12.84
C ALA A 241 2.76 -1.71 12.34
N PRO A 242 3.23 -0.59 11.79
CA PRO A 242 4.64 -0.39 11.46
C PRO A 242 5.59 -0.43 12.67
N TRP A 243 5.12 -0.09 13.87
CA TRP A 243 5.87 -0.20 15.12
C TRP A 243 5.95 -1.63 15.61
N TYR A 244 4.88 -2.38 15.45
CA TYR A 244 4.84 -3.80 15.76
C TYR A 244 5.67 -4.64 14.79
N ALA A 245 5.78 -4.19 13.53
CA ALA A 245 6.53 -4.81 12.43
C ALA A 245 6.22 -6.28 12.19
N HIS A 246 5.06 -6.76 12.65
CA HIS A 246 4.63 -8.11 12.38
C HIS A 246 4.15 -8.23 10.93
N THR A 247 4.80 -9.05 10.14
CA THR A 247 4.45 -9.30 8.74
C THR A 247 4.65 -10.77 8.41
N ASP A 248 4.01 -11.24 7.35
CA ASP A 248 4.25 -12.57 6.78
C ASP A 248 5.51 -12.56 5.91
N TYR A 249 6.59 -11.95 6.38
CA TYR A 249 7.84 -11.98 5.64
C TYR A 249 8.34 -13.43 5.45
N PRO A 250 8.81 -13.85 4.26
CA PRO A 250 9.10 -13.02 3.09
C PRO A 250 7.92 -12.78 2.12
N TYR A 251 6.73 -13.24 2.44
CA TYR A 251 5.58 -13.25 1.51
C TYR A 251 4.88 -11.89 1.40
N SER A 252 4.95 -11.09 2.46
CA SER A 252 4.33 -9.76 2.49
C SER A 252 5.27 -8.73 3.10
N THR A 253 5.22 -7.50 2.58
CA THR A 253 5.86 -6.31 3.17
C THR A 253 4.84 -5.40 3.83
N VAL A 254 3.57 -5.80 3.85
CA VAL A 254 2.51 -5.05 4.51
C VAL A 254 2.46 -5.47 5.98
N PRO A 255 2.56 -4.53 6.94
CA PRO A 255 2.41 -4.86 8.35
C PRO A 255 1.06 -5.52 8.61
N CYS A 256 1.09 -6.66 9.27
CA CYS A 256 -0.12 -7.33 9.74
C CYS A 256 -0.57 -6.72 11.06
N LEU A 257 -1.86 -6.72 11.27
CA LEU A 257 -2.41 -6.44 12.58
C LEU A 257 -2.19 -7.66 13.49
N PRO A 258 -2.04 -7.45 14.80
CA PRO A 258 -1.95 -8.56 15.74
C PRO A 258 -3.14 -9.52 15.57
N GLY A 259 -2.86 -10.80 15.58
CA GLY A 259 -3.89 -11.84 15.51
C GLY A 259 -4.75 -11.91 16.77
N HIS A 260 -5.76 -12.78 16.74
CA HIS A 260 -6.57 -13.06 17.92
C HIS A 260 -5.69 -13.57 19.08
N GLY A 261 -5.78 -12.91 20.24
CA GLY A 261 -5.02 -13.29 21.43
C GLY A 261 -3.64 -12.64 21.56
N GLU A 262 -3.19 -11.87 20.60
CA GLU A 262 -1.98 -11.07 20.73
C GLU A 262 -2.24 -9.80 21.54
N THR A 263 -1.23 -9.39 22.34
CA THR A 263 -1.33 -8.22 23.19
C THR A 263 -1.16 -6.95 22.36
N VAL A 264 -2.15 -6.08 22.39
CA VAL A 264 -2.06 -4.73 21.84
C VAL A 264 -1.54 -3.77 22.91
N PRO A 265 -0.84 -2.67 22.56
CA PRO A 265 -0.27 -1.73 23.53
C PRO A 265 -1.32 -0.83 24.21
N TRP A 266 -2.59 -0.98 23.87
CA TRP A 266 -3.71 -0.38 24.58
C TRP A 266 -4.51 -1.43 25.34
N SER A 267 -4.91 -1.10 26.56
CA SER A 267 -5.70 -2.00 27.36
C SER A 267 -7.06 -2.21 26.70
N ARG A 268 -7.52 -3.44 26.64
CA ARG A 268 -8.90 -3.78 26.39
C ARG A 268 -9.55 -4.04 27.73
N SER A 269 -10.00 -2.99 28.33
CA SER A 269 -10.78 -3.05 29.56
C SER A 269 -12.28 -3.01 29.23
N LEU A 270 -13.12 -3.28 30.24
CA LEU A 270 -14.56 -3.03 30.11
C LEU A 270 -14.89 -1.52 30.13
N ASP A 271 -13.87 -0.66 30.17
CA ASP A 271 -13.98 0.79 30.18
C ASP A 271 -13.46 1.36 28.84
N VAL A 272 -14.38 1.56 27.91
CA VAL A 272 -14.09 2.13 26.58
C VAL A 272 -13.44 3.51 26.64
N ALA A 273 -13.69 4.28 27.72
CA ALA A 273 -13.06 5.58 27.88
C ALA A 273 -11.57 5.45 28.24
N ALA A 274 -11.26 4.53 29.14
CA ALA A 274 -9.85 4.22 29.50
C ALA A 274 -9.09 3.67 28.29
N ASP A 275 -9.69 2.81 27.51
CA ASP A 275 -9.10 2.27 26.28
C ASP A 275 -8.82 3.40 25.26
N GLY A 276 -9.78 4.30 25.07
CA GLY A 276 -9.60 5.47 24.21
C GLY A 276 -8.46 6.40 24.67
N GLN A 277 -8.34 6.63 25.98
CA GLN A 277 -7.23 7.41 26.53
C GLN A 277 -5.87 6.71 26.34
N SER A 278 -5.84 5.38 26.47
CA SER A 278 -4.65 4.57 26.23
C SER A 278 -4.22 4.64 24.77
N MET A 279 -5.17 4.51 23.83
CA MET A 279 -4.91 4.65 22.39
C MET A 279 -4.44 6.05 22.02
N ALA A 280 -5.05 7.10 22.57
CA ALA A 280 -4.56 8.47 22.36
C ALA A 280 -3.13 8.63 22.89
N GLY A 281 -2.83 8.06 24.06
CA GLY A 281 -1.48 8.01 24.61
C GLY A 281 -0.48 7.29 23.69
N LEU A 282 -0.88 6.21 23.04
CA LEU A 282 -0.08 5.52 22.04
C LEU A 282 0.23 6.43 20.84
N LEU A 283 -0.78 7.13 20.30
CA LEU A 283 -0.55 8.07 19.21
C LEU A 283 0.45 9.17 19.57
N HIS A 284 0.44 9.67 20.82
CA HIS A 284 1.45 10.60 21.30
C HIS A 284 2.85 9.97 21.31
N ARG A 285 3.00 8.76 21.86
CA ARG A 285 4.31 8.09 21.89
C ARG A 285 4.86 7.81 20.50
N ILE A 286 3.99 7.46 19.55
CA ILE A 286 4.37 7.29 18.14
C ILE A 286 4.79 8.64 17.55
N ALA A 287 4.03 9.71 17.77
CA ALA A 287 4.34 11.05 17.29
C ALA A 287 5.70 11.55 17.78
N ASP A 288 6.00 11.30 19.05
CA ASP A 288 7.25 11.70 19.70
C ASP A 288 8.42 10.73 19.41
N GLY A 289 8.13 9.57 18.81
CA GLY A 289 9.13 8.52 18.54
C GLY A 289 9.57 7.76 19.79
N THR A 290 8.79 7.80 20.87
CA THR A 290 9.07 7.10 22.13
C THR A 290 8.42 5.73 22.25
N GLU A 291 7.51 5.40 21.33
CA GLU A 291 6.92 4.04 21.26
C GLU A 291 7.99 3.04 20.86
N PRO A 292 8.18 1.93 21.59
CA PRO A 292 9.16 0.92 21.24
C PRO A 292 8.83 0.27 19.88
N VAL A 293 9.83 0.14 19.03
CA VAL A 293 9.70 -0.60 17.78
C VAL A 293 9.91 -2.10 18.09
N TRP A 294 8.86 -2.88 17.88
CA TRP A 294 8.91 -4.32 18.03
C TRP A 294 9.70 -4.94 16.87
N GLU A 295 10.38 -6.06 17.13
CA GLU A 295 11.15 -6.79 16.10
C GLU A 295 12.05 -5.91 15.20
N ARG A 296 12.62 -4.87 15.76
CA ARG A 296 13.54 -3.98 15.02
C ARG A 296 14.65 -4.74 14.28
N ALA A 297 15.07 -5.88 14.83
CA ALA A 297 16.05 -6.78 14.23
C ALA A 297 15.64 -7.25 12.83
N ALA A 298 14.35 -7.49 12.59
CA ALA A 298 13.84 -7.88 11.28
C ALA A 298 14.08 -6.80 10.21
N TRP A 299 14.18 -5.54 10.60
CA TRP A 299 14.43 -4.41 9.71
C TRP A 299 15.92 -4.19 9.48
N THR A 300 16.78 -4.68 10.37
CA THR A 300 18.24 -4.58 10.24
C THR A 300 18.81 -5.61 9.32
N LEU A 301 18.16 -6.77 9.22
CA LEU A 301 18.61 -7.90 8.41
C LEU A 301 20.04 -8.29 8.74
N ASP A 302 20.22 -8.75 9.95
CA ASP A 302 21.53 -9.10 10.54
C ASP A 302 22.38 -10.06 9.70
N GLY A 303 21.78 -10.80 8.77
CA GLY A 303 22.49 -11.65 7.84
C GLY A 303 23.40 -10.91 6.84
N HIS A 304 23.27 -9.59 6.73
CA HIS A 304 23.99 -8.79 5.72
C HIS A 304 24.85 -7.66 6.31
N GLY A 305 25.03 -7.61 7.62
CA GLY A 305 25.96 -6.72 8.28
C GLY A 305 25.68 -5.20 8.17
N VAL A 306 24.47 -4.83 7.77
CA VAL A 306 24.07 -3.42 7.64
C VAL A 306 23.20 -3.07 8.85
N GLY A 307 23.85 -2.69 9.93
CA GLY A 307 23.18 -2.19 11.14
C GLY A 307 22.38 -0.90 10.86
N ILE A 308 21.26 -0.74 11.57
CA ILE A 308 20.45 0.49 11.53
C ILE A 308 21.15 1.65 12.28
N GLU A 309 22.14 1.35 13.09
CA GLU A 309 22.85 2.36 13.90
C GLU A 309 23.42 3.52 13.07
N GLU A 310 23.65 3.33 11.76
CA GLU A 310 24.13 4.39 10.88
C GLU A 310 23.06 5.38 10.39
N ARG A 311 21.77 5.20 10.71
CA ARG A 311 20.71 6.14 10.31
C ARG A 311 20.38 7.21 11.35
N SER A 312 20.98 7.14 12.52
CA SER A 312 20.76 8.09 13.62
C SER A 312 21.83 9.19 13.70
N ALA A 313 22.63 9.37 12.66
CA ALA A 313 23.63 10.43 12.57
C ALA A 313 23.25 11.46 11.50
#